data_9c7308be7166bf91d1baa724e3650c12
#
_entry.id   9c7308be7166bf91d1baa724e3650c12
#
_cell.length_a   1.000
_cell.length_b   1.000
_cell.length_c   1.000
_cell.angle_alpha   90.00
_cell.angle_beta   90.00
_cell.angle_gamma   90.00
#
_symmetry.space_group_name_H-M   'P 1'
#
loop_
_entity.id
_entity.type
_entity.pdbx_description
1 polymer ?
#
loop_
_entity_poly.entity_id
_entity_poly.type
_entity_poly.pdbx_seq_one_letter_code
_entity_poly.pdbx_strand_id
1 'polypeptide(L)'
;MKKIDINILGLGNLGTAFFEGLRKNKNLNLYFYEENEKIRNDFAKLHDVITSPHINTLDSGVLILCIKPQNINNFFESFSKKINKDVLIC
;
A
#
# COMPACT_ATOMS: atom_id res chain seq x y z
N MET A 1 13.36 -15.80 -10.68
CA MET A 1 11.89 -15.73 -10.52
C MET A 1 11.48 -14.27 -10.32
N LYS A 2 10.46 -13.84 -11.03
CA LYS A 2 9.96 -12.47 -10.89
C LYS A 2 9.30 -12.27 -9.53
N LYS A 3 9.63 -11.16 -8.87
CA LYS A 3 8.94 -10.75 -7.66
C LYS A 3 7.62 -10.08 -8.00
N ILE A 4 6.67 -10.21 -7.10
CA ILE A 4 5.36 -9.56 -7.23
C ILE A 4 5.37 -8.28 -6.40
N ASP A 5 4.94 -7.18 -7.00
CA ASP A 5 4.82 -5.91 -6.29
C ASP A 5 3.51 -5.88 -5.51
N ILE A 6 3.62 -5.66 -4.21
CA ILE A 6 2.48 -5.53 -3.29
C ILE A 6 2.47 -4.11 -2.75
N ASN A 7 1.42 -3.38 -3.03
CA ASN A 7 1.26 -1.99 -2.60
C ASN A 7 0.21 -1.93 -1.50
N ILE A 8 0.61 -1.48 -0.32
CA ILE A 8 -0.29 -1.40 0.84
C ILE A 8 -0.63 0.06 1.07
N LEU A 9 -1.91 0.39 0.92
CA LEU A 9 -2.43 1.73 1.17
C LEU A 9 -3.15 1.75 2.50
N GLY A 10 -2.62 2.50 3.45
CA GLY A 10 -3.10 2.58 4.82
C GLY A 10 -2.24 1.73 5.76
N LEU A 11 -1.58 2.39 6.71
CA LEU A 11 -0.63 1.74 7.61
C LEU A 11 -1.11 1.73 9.06
N GLY A 12 -2.43 1.72 9.26
CA GLY A 12 -3.03 1.50 10.58
C GLY A 12 -2.95 0.02 10.97
N ASN A 13 -3.89 -0.42 11.79
CA ASN A 13 -3.87 -1.79 12.31
C ASN A 13 -3.92 -2.86 11.20
N LEU A 14 -4.80 -2.67 10.22
CA LEU A 14 -4.97 -3.65 9.14
C LEU A 14 -3.74 -3.70 8.23
N GLY A 15 -3.22 -2.54 7.83
CA GLY A 15 -2.03 -2.47 6.97
C GLY A 15 -0.82 -3.08 7.66
N THR A 16 -0.66 -2.83 8.96
CA THR A 16 0.41 -3.41 9.76
C THR A 16 0.28 -4.94 9.83
N ALA A 17 -0.94 -5.45 9.97
CA ALA A 17 -1.18 -6.89 9.98
C ALA A 17 -0.78 -7.54 8.65
N PHE A 18 -1.12 -6.91 7.52
CA PHE A 18 -0.68 -7.39 6.21
C PHE A 18 0.84 -7.39 6.10
N PHE A 19 1.49 -6.31 6.53
CA PHE A 19 2.95 -6.25 6.52
C PHE A 19 3.57 -7.40 7.31
N GLU A 20 3.08 -7.64 8.54
CA GLU A 20 3.60 -8.71 9.39
C GLU A 20 3.44 -10.09 8.74
N GLY A 21 2.33 -10.30 8.02
CA GLY A 21 2.09 -11.56 7.32
C GLY A 21 2.93 -11.74 6.06
N LEU A 22 3.29 -10.65 5.38
CA LEU A 22 3.96 -10.71 4.08
C LEU A 22 5.47 -10.47 4.14
N ARG A 23 5.98 -9.88 5.21
CA ARG A 23 7.37 -9.41 5.29
C ARG A 23 8.42 -10.51 5.11
N LYS A 24 8.07 -11.73 5.43
CA LYS A 24 9.00 -12.87 5.34
C LYS A 24 9.05 -13.50 3.96
N ASN A 25 8.15 -13.13 3.06
CA ASN A 25 8.14 -13.70 1.72
C ASN A 25 9.12 -12.94 0.82
N LYS A 26 10.20 -13.62 0.46
CA LYS A 26 11.28 -13.00 -0.34
C LYS A 26 10.91 -12.80 -1.82
N ASN A 27 9.77 -13.34 -2.24
CA ASN A 27 9.29 -13.18 -3.63
C ASN A 27 8.40 -11.97 -3.81
N LEU A 28 8.25 -11.14 -2.77
CA LEU A 28 7.42 -9.94 -2.80
C LEU A 28 8.27 -8.69 -2.66
N ASN A 29 7.91 -7.66 -3.44
CA ASN A 29 8.36 -6.30 -3.20
C ASN A 29 7.22 -5.57 -2.51
N LEU A 30 7.46 -5.05 -1.31
CA LEU A 30 6.43 -4.37 -0.52
C LEU A 30 6.62 -2.86 -0.61
N TYR A 31 5.54 -2.17 -0.95
CA TYR A 31 5.50 -0.70 -1.02
C TYR A 31 4.41 -0.20 -0.09
N PHE A 32 4.68 0.90 0.61
CA PHE A 32 3.83 1.40 1.69
C PHE A 32 3.40 2.82 1.43
N TYR A 33 2.10 3.08 1.60
CA TYR A 33 1.50 4.39 1.37
C TYR A 33 0.60 4.74 2.54
N GLU A 34 0.78 5.93 3.10
CA GLU A 34 -0.04 6.43 4.19
C GLU A 34 -0.11 7.95 4.11
N GLU A 35 -1.32 8.47 4.04
CA GLU A 35 -1.55 9.91 3.93
C GLU A 35 -1.25 10.64 5.24
N ASN A 36 -1.55 10.03 6.38
CA ASN A 36 -1.30 10.62 7.69
C ASN A 36 0.19 10.61 8.00
N GLU A 37 0.76 11.81 8.18
CA GLU A 37 2.22 11.96 8.37
C GLU A 37 2.71 11.24 9.62
N LYS A 38 1.99 11.35 10.74
CA LYS A 38 2.41 10.73 11.99
C LYS A 38 2.43 9.20 11.88
N ILE A 39 1.36 8.63 11.35
CA ILE A 39 1.25 7.17 11.16
C ILE A 39 2.34 6.70 10.19
N ARG A 40 2.56 7.44 9.11
CA ARG A 40 3.56 7.11 8.11
C ARG A 40 4.98 7.11 8.71
N ASN A 41 5.32 8.15 9.46
CA ASN A 41 6.64 8.29 10.04
C ASN A 41 6.89 7.26 11.14
N ASP A 42 5.90 7.00 11.98
CA ASP A 42 6.01 5.99 13.03
C ASP A 42 6.23 4.59 12.44
N PHE A 43 5.49 4.26 11.38
CA PHE A 43 5.64 2.97 10.68
C PHE A 43 7.03 2.85 10.05
N ALA A 44 7.48 3.89 9.38
CA ALA A 44 8.79 3.89 8.72
C ALA A 44 9.93 3.68 9.72
N LYS A 45 9.86 4.31 10.88
CA LYS A 45 10.87 4.14 11.93
C LYS A 45 10.82 2.77 12.57
N LEU A 46 9.62 2.30 12.91
CA LEU A 46 9.46 1.04 13.63
C LEU A 46 9.93 -0.14 12.79
N HIS A 47 9.69 -0.12 11.50
CA HIS A 47 9.98 -1.24 10.61
C HIS A 47 11.18 -1.01 9.70
N ASP A 48 11.82 0.16 9.79
CA ASP A 48 12.97 0.53 8.95
C ASP A 48 12.68 0.34 7.46
N VAL A 49 11.60 0.96 7.01
CA VAL A 49 11.15 0.89 5.62
C VAL A 49 10.89 2.29 5.07
N ILE A 50 10.86 2.39 3.75
CA ILE A 50 10.53 3.64 3.05
C ILE A 50 9.02 3.70 2.81
N THR A 51 8.42 4.82 3.15
CA THR A 51 6.99 5.04 2.96
C THR A 51 6.75 6.27 2.09
N SER A 52 5.57 6.34 1.48
CA SER A 52 5.17 7.49 0.66
C SER A 52 3.78 7.96 1.06
N PRO A 53 3.48 9.28 0.94
CA PRO A 53 2.15 9.78 1.29
C PRO A 53 1.07 9.42 0.28
N HIS A 54 1.42 9.30 -0.99
CA HIS A 54 0.48 9.07 -2.08
C HIS A 54 1.04 8.11 -3.11
N ILE A 55 0.11 7.40 -3.79
CA ILE A 55 0.45 6.58 -4.94
C ILE A 55 0.51 7.50 -6.16
N ASN A 56 1.63 7.49 -6.89
CA ASN A 56 1.75 8.26 -8.12
C ASN A 56 1.14 7.52 -9.31
N THR A 57 1.62 6.32 -9.59
CA THR A 57 1.07 5.45 -10.64
C THR A 57 1.30 3.99 -10.25
N LEU A 58 0.37 3.12 -10.63
CA LEU A 58 0.52 1.68 -10.50
C LEU A 58 0.27 1.04 -11.85
N ASP A 59 1.26 0.36 -12.40
CA ASP A 59 1.17 -0.29 -13.71
C ASP A 59 0.82 -1.77 -13.59
N SER A 60 1.25 -2.43 -12.53
CA SER A 60 1.02 -3.86 -12.33
C SER A 60 1.14 -4.21 -10.84
N GLY A 61 0.86 -5.46 -10.51
CA GLY A 61 0.97 -5.96 -9.16
C GLY A 61 -0.36 -5.97 -8.40
N VAL A 62 -0.28 -5.90 -7.07
CA VAL A 62 -1.45 -5.98 -6.19
C VAL A 62 -1.53 -4.69 -5.37
N LEU A 63 -2.73 -4.15 -5.26
CA LEU A 63 -3.02 -3.03 -4.37
C LEU A 63 -3.94 -3.52 -3.27
N ILE A 64 -3.47 -3.43 -2.02
CA ILE A 64 -4.25 -3.80 -0.84
C ILE A 64 -4.74 -2.52 -0.18
N LEU A 65 -6.07 -2.37 -0.12
CA LEU A 65 -6.70 -1.19 0.46
C LEU A 65 -6.99 -1.44 1.94
N CYS A 66 -6.24 -0.77 2.80
CA CYS A 66 -6.39 -0.85 4.26
C CYS A 66 -6.92 0.48 4.82
N ILE A 67 -7.73 1.17 4.05
CA ILE A 67 -8.35 2.43 4.45
C ILE A 67 -9.80 2.19 4.88
N LYS A 68 -10.37 3.16 5.60
CA LYS A 68 -11.75 3.06 6.07
C LYS A 68 -12.72 3.01 4.88
N PRO A 69 -13.82 2.26 4.97
CA PRO A 69 -14.77 2.13 3.85
C PRO A 69 -15.27 3.46 3.30
N GLN A 70 -15.49 4.46 4.16
CA GLN A 70 -15.96 5.77 3.71
C GLN A 70 -14.94 6.51 2.85
N ASN A 71 -13.68 6.12 2.89
CA ASN A 71 -12.60 6.75 2.12
C ASN A 71 -12.34 6.05 0.79
N ILE A 72 -12.91 4.87 0.56
CA ILE A 72 -12.64 4.08 -0.65
C ILE A 72 -13.13 4.80 -1.91
N ASN A 73 -14.33 5.35 -1.89
CA ASN A 73 -14.87 6.07 -3.04
C ASN A 73 -14.03 7.29 -3.39
N ASN A 74 -13.62 8.05 -2.38
CA ASN A 74 -12.77 9.22 -2.59
C ASN A 74 -11.42 8.81 -3.19
N PHE A 75 -10.87 7.70 -2.71
CA PHE A 75 -9.63 7.17 -3.26
C PHE A 75 -9.78 6.87 -4.75
N PHE A 76 -10.82 6.13 -5.14
CA PHE A 76 -11.02 5.77 -6.55
C PHE A 76 -11.27 6.98 -7.44
N GLU A 77 -12.01 7.97 -6.96
CA GLU A 77 -12.22 9.21 -7.73
C GLU A 77 -10.90 9.93 -8.01
N SER A 78 -10.01 9.94 -7.03
CA SER A 78 -8.73 10.65 -7.16
C SER A 78 -7.68 9.85 -7.94
N PHE A 79 -7.69 8.51 -7.84
CA PHE A 79 -6.59 7.68 -8.29
C PHE A 79 -6.94 6.68 -9.39
N SER A 80 -8.19 6.59 -9.82
CA SER A 80 -8.59 5.61 -10.84
C SER A 80 -7.78 5.75 -12.14
N LYS A 81 -7.39 6.97 -12.50
CA LYS A 81 -6.59 7.24 -13.71
C LYS A 81 -5.11 6.88 -13.53
N LYS A 82 -4.67 6.70 -12.29
CA LYS A 82 -3.27 6.40 -11.96
C LYS A 82 -3.03 4.90 -11.80
N ILE A 83 -4.08 4.12 -11.79
CA ILE A 83 -4.01 2.67 -11.59
C ILE A 83 -4.33 1.98 -12.91
N ASN A 84 -3.36 1.21 -13.42
CA ASN A 84 -3.57 0.44 -14.62
C ASN A 84 -4.58 -0.68 -14.35
N LYS A 85 -5.39 -1.03 -15.37
CA LYS A 85 -6.39 -2.09 -15.28
C LYS A 85 -5.81 -3.46 -14.95
N ASP A 86 -4.50 -3.64 -15.14
CA ASP A 86 -3.82 -4.90 -14.83
C ASP A 86 -3.46 -5.04 -13.35
N VAL A 87 -3.75 -4.04 -12.53
CA VAL A 87 -3.52 -4.09 -11.09
C VAL A 87 -4.67 -4.82 -10.41
N LEU A 88 -4.34 -5.84 -9.61
CA LEU A 88 -5.32 -6.54 -8.80
C LEU A 88 -5.57 -5.74 -7.52
N ILE A 89 -6.84 -5.42 -7.24
CA ILE A 89 -7.22 -4.63 -6.06
C ILE A 89 -7.90 -5.54 -5.04
N CYS A 90 -7.40 -5.48 -3.82
CA CYS A 90 -7.95 -6.27 -2.70
C CYS A 90 -8.42 -5.37 -1.55
#